data_5aa1cfa9c760ea5a3842b722e9a8b9a1
#
_entry.id   5aa1cfa9c760ea5a3842b722e9a8b9a1
#
_cell.length_a   1.000
_cell.length_b   1.000
_cell.length_c   1.000
_cell.angle_alpha   90.00
_cell.angle_beta   90.00
_cell.angle_gamma   90.00
#
_symmetry.space_group_name_H-M   'P 1'
#
loop_
_entity.id
_entity.type
_entity.pdbx_description
1 polymer ?
#
loop_
_entity_poly.entity_id
_entity_poly.type
_entity_poly.pdbx_seq_one_letter_code
_entity_poly.pdbx_strand_id
1 'polypeptide(L)'
;MTPVLRRLLALSLLLGSALLGTVSHAASPTLDLDAYKGKVVFVDFWASWCGPCRQSFPWMKAMHEKYGKDGLVIVAVNVDQEKQKADAFLHEFSPAFSVLFDSTGTLASQFKVQTMPSSYMLDRQGKPRFRHLGFHDAKRSTYEKEIHDLLSEPAATL
;
A
#
# COMPACT_ATOMS: atom_id res chain seq x y z
N MET A 1 -42.15 29.88 51.24
CA MET A 1 -41.52 29.23 50.08
C MET A 1 -42.08 27.85 49.99
N THR A 2 -42.91 27.57 49.00
CA THR A 2 -43.71 26.36 48.84
C THR A 2 -42.85 25.17 48.33
N PRO A 3 -43.14 23.95 48.81
CA PRO A 3 -42.31 22.78 48.46
C PRO A 3 -42.31 22.35 46.96
N VAL A 4 -43.17 23.01 46.17
CA VAL A 4 -43.29 22.74 44.73
C VAL A 4 -42.09 23.32 43.93
N LEU A 5 -41.49 24.46 44.38
CA LEU A 5 -40.38 25.10 43.70
C LEU A 5 -39.06 24.34 43.85
N ARG A 6 -38.95 23.46 44.88
CA ARG A 6 -37.75 22.67 45.13
C ARG A 6 -37.67 21.39 44.28
N ARG A 7 -38.79 20.96 43.69
CA ARG A 7 -38.85 19.75 42.85
C ARG A 7 -38.57 20.02 41.34
N LEU A 8 -38.64 21.28 40.91
CA LEU A 8 -38.39 21.63 39.52
C LEU A 8 -36.92 21.97 39.22
N LEU A 9 -36.10 22.18 40.26
CA LEU A 9 -34.64 22.42 40.13
C LEU A 9 -33.79 21.13 40.12
N ALA A 10 -34.39 19.96 40.45
CA ALA A 10 -33.67 18.69 40.49
C ALA A 10 -33.76 17.84 39.22
N LEU A 11 -34.52 18.29 38.20
CA LEU A 11 -34.75 17.51 36.97
C LEU A 11 -33.98 18.00 35.75
N SER A 12 -33.17 19.05 35.87
CA SER A 12 -32.42 19.64 34.75
C SER A 12 -30.93 19.29 34.71
N LEU A 13 -30.46 18.34 35.53
CA LEU A 13 -29.03 18.02 35.64
C LEU A 13 -28.60 16.65 35.05
N LEU A 14 -29.45 15.97 34.29
CA LEU A 14 -29.20 14.61 33.80
C LEU A 14 -29.22 14.43 32.27
N LEU A 15 -29.11 15.49 31.48
CA LEU A 15 -29.04 15.34 30.01
C LEU A 15 -27.75 15.93 29.41
N GLY A 16 -26.64 15.73 30.09
CA GLY A 16 -25.29 16.02 29.54
C GLY A 16 -24.56 14.74 29.16
N SER A 17 -25.18 13.81 28.40
CA SER A 17 -24.45 12.72 27.77
C SER A 17 -23.58 13.29 26.67
N ALA A 18 -22.32 13.60 27.03
CA ALA A 18 -21.29 13.90 26.05
C ALA A 18 -21.16 12.73 25.08
N LEU A 19 -21.61 12.93 23.85
CA LEU A 19 -21.21 12.07 22.73
C LEU A 19 -19.69 12.26 22.53
N LEU A 20 -18.91 11.48 23.25
CA LEU A 20 -17.51 11.25 22.93
C LEU A 20 -17.49 10.47 21.61
N GLY A 21 -17.48 11.23 20.50
CA GLY A 21 -17.23 10.66 19.18
C GLY A 21 -15.86 9.96 19.21
N THR A 22 -15.89 8.63 19.14
CA THR A 22 -14.65 7.86 18.93
C THR A 22 -14.11 8.22 17.55
N VAL A 23 -13.08 9.05 17.52
CA VAL A 23 -12.29 9.28 16.30
C VAL A 23 -11.60 7.95 16.01
N SER A 24 -12.18 7.18 15.07
CA SER A 24 -11.53 5.99 14.53
C SER A 24 -10.28 6.45 13.79
N HIS A 25 -9.14 6.32 14.44
CA HIS A 25 -7.84 6.50 13.78
C HIS A 25 -7.67 5.30 12.85
N ALA A 26 -7.82 5.51 11.55
CA ALA A 26 -7.41 4.52 10.58
C ALA A 26 -5.91 4.27 10.79
N ALA A 27 -5.56 3.04 11.16
CA ALA A 27 -4.17 2.66 11.32
C ALA A 27 -3.43 2.91 10.00
N SER A 28 -2.26 3.57 10.07
CA SER A 28 -1.43 3.75 8.88
C SER A 28 -1.07 2.39 8.31
N PRO A 29 -1.10 2.22 6.98
CA PRO A 29 -0.74 0.94 6.38
C PRO A 29 0.71 0.60 6.74
N THR A 30 0.94 -0.65 7.11
CA THR A 30 2.28 -1.19 7.34
C THR A 30 2.60 -2.20 6.26
N LEU A 31 3.78 -2.09 5.68
CA LEU A 31 4.34 -3.13 4.82
C LEU A 31 5.17 -4.06 5.71
N ASP A 32 4.56 -5.18 6.12
CA ASP A 32 5.24 -6.21 6.90
C ASP A 32 6.14 -7.04 5.98
N LEU A 33 7.41 -6.65 5.89
CA LEU A 33 8.40 -7.38 5.09
C LEU A 33 8.77 -8.74 5.70
N ASP A 34 8.58 -8.94 7.00
CA ASP A 34 8.84 -10.23 7.64
C ASP A 34 7.87 -11.32 7.15
N ALA A 35 6.64 -10.94 6.78
CA ALA A 35 5.69 -11.86 6.17
C ALA A 35 6.15 -12.38 4.79
N TYR A 36 7.12 -11.72 4.16
CA TYR A 36 7.65 -12.08 2.84
C TYR A 36 9.06 -12.67 2.88
N LYS A 37 9.57 -13.07 4.05
CA LYS A 37 10.88 -13.74 4.15
C LYS A 37 10.96 -14.94 3.20
N GLY A 38 12.08 -15.06 2.51
CA GLY A 38 12.30 -16.09 1.50
C GLY A 38 11.69 -15.79 0.13
N LYS A 39 10.99 -14.67 -0.04
CA LYS A 39 10.42 -14.20 -1.31
C LYS A 39 11.19 -13.02 -1.87
N VAL A 40 11.20 -12.90 -3.18
CA VAL A 40 11.60 -11.66 -3.86
C VAL A 40 10.39 -10.73 -3.88
N VAL A 41 10.54 -9.52 -3.38
CA VAL A 41 9.42 -8.57 -3.25
C VAL A 41 9.62 -7.40 -4.19
N PHE A 42 8.63 -7.17 -5.06
CA PHE A 42 8.54 -6.00 -5.90
C PHE A 42 7.50 -5.04 -5.30
N VAL A 43 7.97 -3.93 -4.72
CA VAL A 43 7.11 -2.89 -4.16
C VAL A 43 6.99 -1.77 -5.17
N ASP A 44 5.77 -1.42 -5.61
CA ASP A 44 5.52 -0.36 -6.58
C ASP A 44 4.59 0.70 -6.00
N PHE A 45 5.06 1.93 -5.91
CA PHE A 45 4.25 3.09 -5.50
C PHE A 45 3.58 3.71 -6.71
N TRP A 46 2.26 3.86 -6.65
CA TRP A 46 1.43 4.30 -7.78
C TRP A 46 0.26 5.19 -7.34
N ALA A 47 -0.33 5.88 -8.33
CA ALA A 47 -1.55 6.65 -8.15
C ALA A 47 -2.46 6.54 -9.38
N SER A 48 -3.76 6.76 -9.20
CA SER A 48 -4.74 6.69 -10.28
C SER A 48 -4.52 7.73 -11.39
N TRP A 49 -3.96 8.89 -11.05
CA TRP A 49 -3.63 9.99 -11.96
C TRP A 49 -2.28 9.81 -12.68
N CYS A 50 -1.53 8.76 -12.37
CA CYS A 50 -0.19 8.52 -12.90
C CYS A 50 -0.26 7.82 -14.25
N GLY A 51 0.05 8.52 -15.34
CA GLY A 51 0.05 7.96 -16.70
C GLY A 51 0.96 6.75 -16.88
N PRO A 52 2.26 6.82 -16.50
CA PRO A 52 3.17 5.66 -16.59
C PRO A 52 2.75 4.46 -15.74
N CYS A 53 1.99 4.66 -14.64
CA CYS A 53 1.46 3.58 -13.82
C CYS A 53 0.44 2.72 -14.60
N ARG A 54 -0.29 3.32 -15.55
CA ARG A 54 -1.19 2.57 -16.45
C ARG A 54 -0.43 1.62 -17.39
N GLN A 55 0.86 1.88 -17.61
CA GLN A 55 1.74 1.02 -18.41
C GLN A 55 2.42 -0.06 -17.55
N SER A 56 2.76 0.27 -16.29
CA SER A 56 3.41 -0.69 -15.38
C SER A 56 2.46 -1.79 -14.91
N PHE A 57 1.17 -1.50 -14.70
CA PHE A 57 0.22 -2.48 -14.16
C PHE A 57 0.05 -3.74 -15.03
N PRO A 58 -0.18 -3.67 -16.35
CA PRO A 58 -0.23 -4.85 -17.20
C PRO A 58 1.07 -5.65 -17.19
N TRP A 59 2.22 -4.96 -17.15
CA TRP A 59 3.52 -5.61 -17.06
C TRP A 59 3.70 -6.31 -15.70
N MET A 60 3.36 -5.66 -14.58
CA MET A 60 3.41 -6.28 -13.26
C MET A 60 2.51 -7.51 -13.18
N LYS A 61 1.30 -7.46 -13.77
CA LYS A 61 0.40 -8.61 -13.85
C LYS A 61 1.06 -9.79 -14.57
N ALA A 62 1.69 -9.54 -15.73
CA ALA A 62 2.42 -10.57 -16.46
C ALA A 62 3.60 -11.14 -15.65
N MET A 63 4.32 -10.31 -14.91
CA MET A 63 5.41 -10.76 -14.02
C MET A 63 4.90 -11.60 -12.86
N HIS A 64 3.77 -11.20 -12.25
CA HIS A 64 3.11 -11.98 -11.20
C HIS A 64 2.66 -13.36 -11.71
N GLU A 65 2.04 -13.41 -12.88
CA GLU A 65 1.61 -14.66 -13.50
C GLU A 65 2.80 -15.58 -13.83
N LYS A 66 3.90 -15.00 -14.33
CA LYS A 66 5.09 -15.73 -14.74
C LYS A 66 5.91 -16.25 -13.56
N TYR A 67 6.17 -15.41 -12.56
CA TYR A 67 7.16 -15.67 -11.50
C TYR A 67 6.57 -15.83 -10.10
N GLY A 68 5.27 -15.66 -9.93
CA GLY A 68 4.63 -15.78 -8.62
C GLY A 68 4.85 -17.14 -7.95
N LYS A 69 4.80 -18.23 -8.73
CA LYS A 69 5.08 -19.61 -8.24
C LYS A 69 6.54 -19.80 -7.87
N ASP A 70 7.46 -19.06 -8.48
CA ASP A 70 8.90 -19.13 -8.22
C ASP A 70 9.33 -18.27 -7.02
N GLY A 71 8.35 -17.53 -6.44
CA GLY A 71 8.56 -16.78 -5.21
C GLY A 71 8.61 -15.26 -5.40
N LEU A 72 8.17 -14.72 -6.54
CA LEU A 72 7.95 -13.28 -6.69
C LEU A 72 6.64 -12.88 -5.99
N VAL A 73 6.72 -11.88 -5.14
CA VAL A 73 5.57 -11.18 -4.56
C VAL A 73 5.55 -9.75 -5.06
N ILE A 74 4.41 -9.29 -5.54
CA ILE A 74 4.20 -7.88 -5.93
C ILE A 74 3.28 -7.23 -4.92
N VAL A 75 3.67 -6.07 -4.42
CA VAL A 75 2.89 -5.21 -3.52
C VAL A 75 2.79 -3.83 -4.14
N ALA A 76 1.62 -3.47 -4.62
CA ALA A 76 1.36 -2.15 -5.17
C ALA A 76 0.83 -1.21 -4.07
N VAL A 77 1.54 -0.13 -3.79
CA VAL A 77 1.20 0.85 -2.76
C VAL A 77 0.58 2.08 -3.42
N ASN A 78 -0.72 2.26 -3.20
CA ASN A 78 -1.45 3.41 -3.73
C ASN A 78 -1.31 4.62 -2.83
N VAL A 79 -1.05 5.80 -3.42
CA VAL A 79 -0.92 7.07 -2.69
C VAL A 79 -2.04 8.07 -2.98
N ASP A 80 -3.14 7.65 -3.61
CA ASP A 80 -4.30 8.52 -3.74
C ASP A 80 -4.88 8.86 -2.36
N GLN A 81 -5.22 10.12 -2.14
CA GLN A 81 -5.94 10.54 -0.92
C GLN A 81 -7.38 10.02 -0.91
N GLU A 82 -7.98 9.92 -2.09
CA GLU A 82 -9.35 9.46 -2.29
C GLU A 82 -9.33 7.99 -2.78
N LYS A 83 -9.67 7.07 -1.89
CA LYS A 83 -9.71 5.63 -2.21
C LYS A 83 -10.56 5.30 -3.44
N GLN A 84 -11.66 6.02 -3.66
CA GLN A 84 -12.54 5.79 -4.80
C GLN A 84 -11.84 5.93 -6.15
N LYS A 85 -10.86 6.83 -6.27
CA LYS A 85 -10.07 6.98 -7.50
C LYS A 85 -9.17 5.78 -7.74
N ALA A 86 -8.54 5.27 -6.69
CA ALA A 86 -7.78 4.04 -6.76
C ALA A 86 -8.66 2.84 -7.09
N ASP A 87 -9.86 2.73 -6.49
CA ASP A 87 -10.80 1.63 -6.75
C ASP A 87 -11.24 1.60 -8.22
N ALA A 88 -11.51 2.76 -8.83
CA ALA A 88 -11.84 2.84 -10.26
C ALA A 88 -10.70 2.34 -11.16
N PHE A 89 -9.46 2.71 -10.85
CA PHE A 89 -8.27 2.23 -11.54
C PHE A 89 -8.09 0.70 -11.36
N LEU A 90 -8.25 0.19 -10.14
CA LEU A 90 -8.13 -1.24 -9.85
C LEU A 90 -9.23 -2.06 -10.53
N HIS A 91 -10.43 -1.52 -10.66
CA HIS A 91 -11.50 -2.17 -11.42
C HIS A 91 -11.12 -2.34 -12.90
N GLU A 92 -10.47 -1.33 -13.49
CA GLU A 92 -10.03 -1.39 -14.90
C GLU A 92 -8.91 -2.43 -15.11
N PHE A 93 -7.88 -2.42 -14.24
CA PHE A 93 -6.69 -3.26 -14.42
C PHE A 93 -6.80 -4.65 -13.79
N SER A 94 -7.69 -4.84 -12.83
CA SER A 94 -7.95 -6.12 -12.13
C SER A 94 -6.65 -6.87 -11.76
N PRO A 95 -5.76 -6.27 -10.93
CA PRO A 95 -4.51 -6.92 -10.56
C PRO A 95 -4.76 -8.16 -9.71
N ALA A 96 -3.95 -9.22 -9.91
CA ALA A 96 -3.98 -10.43 -9.10
C ALA A 96 -2.96 -10.40 -7.93
N PHE A 97 -2.29 -9.28 -7.72
CA PHE A 97 -1.31 -9.06 -6.65
C PHE A 97 -1.86 -8.14 -5.55
N SER A 98 -1.14 -8.07 -4.43
CA SER A 98 -1.55 -7.29 -3.26
C SER A 98 -1.53 -5.78 -3.51
N VAL A 99 -2.55 -5.09 -3.00
CA VAL A 99 -2.63 -3.62 -3.02
C VAL A 99 -2.76 -3.10 -1.59
N LEU A 100 -1.92 -2.13 -1.23
CA LEU A 100 -2.00 -1.37 0.00
C LEU A 100 -2.41 0.07 -0.31
N PHE A 101 -3.15 0.71 0.61
CA PHE A 101 -3.56 2.11 0.47
C PHE A 101 -2.80 2.96 1.48
N ASP A 102 -1.96 3.86 0.99
CA ASP A 102 -1.13 4.79 1.75
C ASP A 102 -1.60 6.23 1.53
N SER A 103 -2.87 6.51 1.84
CA SER A 103 -3.49 7.82 1.64
C SER A 103 -2.80 8.96 2.41
N THR A 104 -2.06 8.63 3.45
CA THR A 104 -1.27 9.58 4.26
C THR A 104 0.15 9.79 3.73
N GLY A 105 0.62 8.95 2.80
CA GLY A 105 1.98 8.97 2.27
C GLY A 105 3.05 8.50 3.26
N THR A 106 2.65 7.81 4.33
CA THR A 106 3.57 7.33 5.37
C THR A 106 4.58 6.32 4.82
N LEU A 107 4.11 5.30 4.08
CA LEU A 107 4.99 4.33 3.42
C LEU A 107 5.82 4.98 2.33
N ALA A 108 5.22 5.83 1.49
CA ALA A 108 5.93 6.56 0.46
C ALA A 108 7.07 7.40 1.03
N SER A 109 6.86 8.03 2.19
CA SER A 109 7.90 8.79 2.90
C SER A 109 9.02 7.88 3.41
N GLN A 110 8.70 6.73 4.01
CA GLN A 110 9.68 5.74 4.50
C GLN A 110 10.58 5.24 3.37
N PHE A 111 10.01 4.98 2.19
CA PHE A 111 10.73 4.56 0.99
C PHE A 111 11.39 5.72 0.23
N LYS A 112 11.25 6.97 0.71
CA LYS A 112 11.78 8.18 0.07
C LYS A 112 11.34 8.29 -1.39
N VAL A 113 10.06 8.06 -1.65
CA VAL A 113 9.45 8.15 -2.98
C VAL A 113 9.44 9.61 -3.43
N GLN A 114 9.93 9.87 -4.65
CA GLN A 114 10.05 11.21 -5.22
C GLN A 114 9.22 11.41 -6.49
N THR A 115 8.84 10.33 -7.14
CA THR A 115 8.07 10.34 -8.40
C THR A 115 7.19 9.10 -8.49
N MET A 116 6.19 9.12 -9.39
CA MET A 116 5.29 7.99 -9.66
C MET A 116 5.45 7.49 -11.10
N PRO A 117 5.50 6.16 -11.31
CA PRO A 117 5.71 5.15 -10.27
C PRO A 117 7.14 5.19 -9.71
N SER A 118 7.32 4.68 -8.51
CA SER A 118 8.64 4.32 -7.99
C SER A 118 8.59 2.88 -7.52
N SER A 119 9.49 2.04 -8.03
CA SER A 119 9.53 0.64 -7.63
C SER A 119 10.84 0.27 -6.94
N TYR A 120 10.74 -0.70 -6.04
CA TYR A 120 11.84 -1.23 -5.25
C TYR A 120 11.80 -2.75 -5.34
N MET A 121 12.92 -3.37 -5.67
CA MET A 121 13.05 -4.83 -5.62
C MET A 121 13.87 -5.22 -4.41
N LEU A 122 13.31 -6.09 -3.58
CA LEU A 122 13.95 -6.63 -2.40
C LEU A 122 14.27 -8.10 -2.64
N ASP A 123 15.43 -8.54 -2.18
CA ASP A 123 15.83 -9.95 -2.24
C ASP A 123 15.09 -10.79 -1.17
N ARG A 124 15.39 -12.08 -1.13
CA ARG A 124 14.76 -13.04 -0.22
C ARG A 124 15.04 -12.78 1.26
N GLN A 125 16.02 -11.90 1.56
CA GLN A 125 16.35 -11.42 2.91
C GLN A 125 15.66 -10.10 3.25
N GLY A 126 14.85 -9.55 2.32
CA GLY A 126 14.19 -8.26 2.46
C GLY A 126 15.12 -7.06 2.24
N LYS A 127 16.32 -7.28 1.71
CA LYS A 127 17.29 -6.22 1.42
C LYS A 127 16.95 -5.55 0.08
N PRO A 128 16.85 -4.21 0.01
CA PRO A 128 16.68 -3.50 -1.25
C PRO A 128 17.89 -3.71 -2.17
N ARG A 129 17.63 -4.13 -3.42
CA ARG A 129 18.65 -4.42 -4.43
C ARG A 129 18.55 -3.48 -5.63
N PHE A 130 17.34 -3.16 -6.06
CA PHE A 130 17.11 -2.26 -7.20
C PHE A 130 16.05 -1.21 -6.83
N ARG A 131 16.19 -0.04 -7.44
CA ARG A 131 15.23 1.06 -7.35
C ARG A 131 15.04 1.67 -8.72
N HIS A 132 13.79 1.84 -9.15
CA HIS A 132 13.45 2.47 -10.41
C HIS A 132 12.57 3.71 -10.16
N LEU A 133 12.89 4.78 -10.85
CA LEU A 133 12.14 6.04 -10.84
C LEU A 133 11.46 6.18 -12.20
N GLY A 134 10.12 6.13 -12.20
CA GLY A 134 9.31 6.02 -13.40
C GLY A 134 9.28 4.59 -13.96
N PHE A 135 8.37 4.38 -14.92
CA PHE A 135 8.30 3.15 -15.71
C PHE A 135 8.57 3.46 -17.18
N HIS A 136 9.45 2.70 -17.80
CA HIS A 136 9.86 2.89 -19.19
C HIS A 136 9.73 1.59 -19.95
N ASP A 137 8.90 1.56 -20.98
CA ASP A 137 8.67 0.38 -21.82
C ASP A 137 9.95 -0.22 -22.38
N ALA A 138 10.89 0.61 -22.80
CA ALA A 138 12.18 0.18 -23.32
C ALA A 138 13.06 -0.57 -22.29
N LYS A 139 12.72 -0.47 -20.99
CA LYS A 139 13.45 -1.12 -19.90
C LYS A 139 12.75 -2.36 -19.33
N ARG A 140 11.64 -2.81 -19.92
CA ARG A 140 10.89 -3.99 -19.42
C ARG A 140 11.77 -5.23 -19.30
N SER A 141 12.62 -5.48 -20.30
CA SER A 141 13.54 -6.63 -20.26
C SER A 141 14.59 -6.51 -19.16
N THR A 142 15.03 -5.29 -18.84
CA THR A 142 15.95 -5.05 -17.72
C THR A 142 15.28 -5.33 -16.39
N TYR A 143 14.08 -4.81 -16.18
CA TYR A 143 13.30 -5.06 -14.95
C TYR A 143 13.01 -6.54 -14.76
N GLU A 144 12.63 -7.25 -15.84
CA GLU A 144 12.39 -8.69 -15.80
C GLU A 144 13.66 -9.49 -15.51
N LYS A 145 14.79 -9.10 -16.11
CA LYS A 145 16.08 -9.71 -15.81
C LYS A 145 16.47 -9.58 -14.34
N GLU A 146 16.26 -8.41 -13.74
CA GLU A 146 16.54 -8.16 -12.34
C GLU A 146 15.67 -9.04 -11.42
N ILE A 147 14.38 -9.23 -11.75
CA ILE A 147 13.50 -10.18 -11.06
C ILE A 147 14.08 -11.60 -11.15
N HIS A 148 14.42 -12.04 -12.36
CA HIS A 148 14.96 -13.38 -12.60
C HIS A 148 16.28 -13.60 -11.85
N ASP A 149 17.17 -12.61 -11.85
CA ASP A 149 18.47 -12.70 -11.15
C ASP A 149 18.24 -12.89 -9.64
N LEU A 150 17.37 -12.09 -9.02
CA LEU A 150 17.03 -12.22 -7.59
C LEU A 150 16.37 -13.56 -7.25
N LEU A 151 15.50 -14.07 -8.13
CA LEU A 151 14.84 -15.37 -7.94
C LEU A 151 15.84 -16.52 -8.05
N SER A 152 16.91 -16.35 -8.84
CA SER A 152 17.97 -17.35 -9.03
C SER A 152 18.97 -17.39 -7.88
N GLU A 153 19.00 -16.37 -7.02
CA GLU A 153 19.85 -16.36 -5.82
C GLU A 153 19.38 -17.44 -4.81
N PRO A 154 20.30 -18.12 -4.11
CA PRO A 154 19.94 -19.11 -3.11
C PRO A 154 18.97 -18.54 -2.07
N ALA A 155 17.95 -19.31 -1.68
CA ALA A 155 17.16 -18.98 -0.51
C ALA A 155 18.09 -18.93 0.71
N ALA A 156 17.93 -17.92 1.58
CA ALA A 156 18.71 -17.88 2.81
C ALA A 156 18.52 -19.19 3.57
N THR A 157 19.63 -19.83 3.92
CA THR A 157 19.59 -20.94 4.88
C THR A 157 19.15 -20.34 6.22
N LEU A 158 17.99 -20.76 6.73
CA LEU A 158 17.48 -20.39 8.05
C LEU A 158 18.34 -21.00 9.13
#